data_487b83eac74a31c1a60e479cc6773f0e
#
_entry.id   487b83eac74a31c1a60e479cc6773f0e
#
_cell.length_a   1.000
_cell.length_b   1.000
_cell.length_c   1.000
_cell.angle_alpha   90.00
_cell.angle_beta   90.00
_cell.angle_gamma   90.00
#
_symmetry.space_group_name_H-M   'P 1'
#
loop_
_entity.id
_entity.type
_entity.pdbx_description
1 polymer ?
#
loop_
_entity_poly.entity_id
_entity_poly.type
_entity_poly.pdbx_seq_one_letter_code
_entity_poly.pdbx_strand_id
1 'polypeptide(L)'
;MARPGGVVLFGGIAAALDVTFLPVALPGQPPVAYHLAALAITALMIVTTLLHEGGHALAYRVQGIWPVRITLRGSGGACAAMVDEDRPGQALARALAGPAVTALVVLALFVCWRVLALPPLCRLIAATLFVFSLADLLFNTLPVHPRCDGTHALRALLWLVWRREPAPFAVLYLWRPLALAAAFLAAPPVVAVAGFQAADPTIATVSMVGALALCAVPPLAVAGWLLRRRAPLLPRAASHG
;
A
#
# COMPACT_ATOMS: atom_id res chain seq x y z
N MET A 1 -16.88 -12.29 -0.03
CA MET A 1 -17.50 -12.41 -1.38
C MET A 1 -16.70 -11.55 -2.35
N ALA A 2 -16.22 -12.11 -3.46
CA ALA A 2 -15.59 -11.33 -4.51
C ALA A 2 -16.68 -10.60 -5.33
N ARG A 3 -16.50 -9.31 -5.58
CA ARG A 3 -17.39 -8.54 -6.45
C ARG A 3 -16.97 -8.73 -7.92
N PRO A 4 -17.89 -8.67 -8.88
CA PRO A 4 -17.56 -8.90 -10.30
C PRO A 4 -16.42 -8.00 -10.82
N GLY A 5 -16.31 -6.76 -10.34
CA GLY A 5 -15.21 -5.88 -10.69
C GLY A 5 -13.81 -6.38 -10.30
N GLY A 6 -13.68 -7.19 -9.25
CA GLY A 6 -12.41 -7.82 -8.88
C GLY A 6 -11.98 -8.88 -9.88
N VAL A 7 -12.92 -9.70 -10.33
CA VAL A 7 -12.65 -10.75 -11.32
C VAL A 7 -12.19 -10.15 -12.64
N VAL A 8 -12.84 -9.08 -13.09
CA VAL A 8 -12.47 -8.36 -14.33
C VAL A 8 -11.08 -7.74 -14.21
N LEU A 9 -10.76 -7.10 -13.08
CA LEU A 9 -9.44 -6.48 -12.89
C LEU A 9 -8.33 -7.54 -12.88
N PHE A 10 -8.44 -8.55 -12.04
CA PHE A 10 -7.39 -9.57 -11.92
C PHE A 10 -7.27 -10.42 -13.20
N GLY A 11 -8.37 -10.69 -13.90
CA GLY A 11 -8.35 -11.31 -15.22
C GLY A 11 -7.64 -10.44 -16.27
N GLY A 12 -7.90 -9.14 -16.28
CA GLY A 12 -7.23 -8.19 -17.16
C GLY A 12 -5.72 -8.07 -16.85
N ILE A 13 -5.34 -8.06 -15.57
CA ILE A 13 -3.92 -8.08 -15.16
C ILE A 13 -3.25 -9.37 -15.64
N ALA A 14 -3.86 -10.53 -15.41
CA ALA A 14 -3.32 -11.82 -15.86
C ALA A 14 -3.10 -11.83 -17.38
N ALA A 15 -4.08 -11.38 -18.15
CA ALA A 15 -3.96 -11.30 -19.61
C ALA A 15 -2.87 -10.33 -20.07
N ALA A 16 -2.76 -9.15 -19.45
CA ALA A 16 -1.72 -8.18 -19.76
C ALA A 16 -0.31 -8.71 -19.42
N LEU A 17 -0.16 -9.38 -18.28
CA LEU A 17 1.10 -10.05 -17.92
C LEU A 17 1.49 -11.11 -18.93
N ASP A 18 0.55 -11.96 -19.31
CA ASP A 18 0.76 -13.11 -20.20
C ASP A 18 1.14 -12.68 -21.61
N VAL A 19 0.35 -11.77 -22.21
CA VAL A 19 0.46 -11.43 -23.63
C VAL A 19 1.50 -10.35 -23.90
N THR A 20 1.73 -9.44 -22.95
CA THR A 20 2.60 -8.27 -23.18
C THR A 20 3.86 -8.26 -22.34
N PHE A 21 3.71 -8.34 -21.02
CA PHE A 21 4.83 -8.08 -20.10
C PHE A 21 5.85 -9.22 -20.05
N LEU A 22 5.40 -10.46 -19.77
CA LEU A 22 6.30 -11.61 -19.57
C LEU A 22 7.10 -11.98 -20.83
N PRO A 23 6.50 -12.01 -22.06
CA PRO A 23 7.26 -12.27 -23.27
C PRO A 23 8.34 -11.22 -23.57
N VAL A 24 8.10 -9.96 -23.21
CA VAL A 24 9.07 -8.88 -23.40
C VAL A 24 10.16 -8.93 -22.33
N ALA A 25 9.79 -9.18 -21.07
CA ALA A 25 10.73 -9.19 -19.95
C ALA A 25 11.66 -10.41 -19.92
N LEU A 26 11.21 -11.55 -20.42
CA LEU A 26 12.00 -12.79 -20.49
C LEU A 26 11.64 -13.55 -21.79
N PRO A 27 12.18 -13.15 -22.95
CA PRO A 27 11.86 -13.78 -24.23
C PRO A 27 12.37 -15.22 -24.31
N GLY A 28 11.77 -16.01 -25.21
CA GLY A 28 12.20 -17.37 -25.51
C GLY A 28 11.67 -18.47 -24.58
N GLN A 29 10.76 -18.16 -23.66
CA GLN A 29 10.08 -19.19 -22.88
C GLN A 29 8.91 -19.79 -23.70
N PRO A 30 8.53 -21.05 -23.43
CA PRO A 30 7.33 -21.63 -24.07
C PRO A 30 6.08 -20.89 -23.59
N PRO A 31 5.03 -20.73 -24.44
CA PRO A 31 3.81 -20.00 -24.09
C PRO A 31 3.16 -20.48 -22.79
N VAL A 32 3.17 -21.78 -22.52
CA VAL A 32 2.62 -22.35 -21.28
C VAL A 32 3.32 -21.81 -20.03
N ALA A 33 4.62 -21.50 -20.11
CA ALA A 33 5.34 -20.93 -18.98
C ALA A 33 4.90 -19.49 -18.67
N TYR A 34 4.60 -18.68 -19.70
CA TYR A 34 4.02 -17.35 -19.52
C TYR A 34 2.62 -17.43 -18.90
N HIS A 35 1.74 -18.30 -19.39
CA HIS A 35 0.42 -18.51 -18.84
C HIS A 35 0.48 -18.89 -17.35
N LEU A 36 1.31 -19.87 -16.99
CA LEU A 36 1.46 -20.29 -15.60
C LEU A 36 2.06 -19.19 -14.73
N ALA A 37 3.03 -18.44 -15.23
CA ALA A 37 3.65 -17.33 -14.50
C ALA A 37 2.63 -16.18 -14.29
N ALA A 38 1.85 -15.82 -15.30
CA ALA A 38 0.82 -14.79 -15.19
C ALA A 38 -0.25 -15.16 -14.16
N LEU A 39 -0.72 -16.42 -14.19
CA LEU A 39 -1.65 -16.94 -13.19
C LEU A 39 -1.05 -16.96 -11.79
N ALA A 40 0.21 -17.40 -11.66
CA ALA A 40 0.91 -17.41 -10.37
C ALA A 40 1.08 -16.00 -9.79
N ILE A 41 1.53 -15.03 -10.59
CA ILE A 41 1.66 -13.63 -10.18
C ILE A 41 0.30 -13.10 -9.71
N THR A 42 -0.75 -13.30 -10.51
CA THR A 42 -2.10 -12.80 -10.18
C THR A 42 -2.65 -13.44 -8.91
N ALA A 43 -2.48 -14.75 -8.73
CA ALA A 43 -2.90 -15.45 -7.52
C ALA A 43 -2.13 -14.94 -6.30
N LEU A 44 -0.82 -14.75 -6.41
CA LEU A 44 0.00 -14.23 -5.32
C LEU A 44 -0.32 -12.75 -5.01
N MET A 45 -0.70 -11.92 -5.98
CA MET A 45 -1.23 -10.58 -5.73
C MET A 45 -2.50 -10.62 -4.88
N ILE A 46 -3.40 -11.56 -5.14
CA ILE A 46 -4.60 -11.75 -4.30
C ILE A 46 -4.20 -12.17 -2.88
N VAL A 47 -3.25 -13.08 -2.76
CA VAL A 47 -2.73 -13.53 -1.45
C VAL A 47 -2.09 -12.37 -0.69
N THR A 48 -1.26 -11.54 -1.32
CA THR A 48 -0.64 -10.38 -0.67
C THR A 48 -1.68 -9.37 -0.19
N THR A 49 -2.73 -9.11 -0.99
CA THR A 49 -3.87 -8.28 -0.59
C THR A 49 -4.61 -8.89 0.62
N LEU A 50 -4.85 -10.20 0.62
CA LEU A 50 -5.50 -10.87 1.75
C LEU A 50 -4.63 -10.83 3.02
N LEU A 51 -3.32 -10.95 2.89
CA LEU A 51 -2.38 -10.81 4.02
C LEU A 51 -2.43 -9.39 4.60
N HIS A 52 -2.45 -8.35 3.75
CA HIS A 52 -2.62 -6.96 4.16
C HIS A 52 -3.90 -6.78 4.99
N GLU A 53 -5.05 -7.19 4.44
CA GLU A 53 -6.34 -7.12 5.15
C GLU A 53 -6.37 -7.99 6.41
N GLY A 54 -5.65 -9.11 6.38
CA GLY A 54 -5.44 -9.98 7.54
C GLY A 54 -4.71 -9.27 8.67
N GLY A 55 -3.76 -8.40 8.34
CA GLY A 55 -3.09 -7.52 9.30
C GLY A 55 -4.08 -6.64 10.07
N HIS A 56 -4.97 -5.95 9.35
CA HIS A 56 -6.04 -5.16 9.97
C HIS A 56 -6.98 -6.03 10.81
N ALA A 57 -7.40 -7.17 10.28
CA ALA A 57 -8.29 -8.09 10.99
C ALA A 57 -7.66 -8.61 12.30
N LEU A 58 -6.35 -8.89 12.29
CA LEU A 58 -5.61 -9.27 13.49
C LEU A 58 -5.58 -8.13 14.51
N ALA A 59 -5.35 -6.89 14.08
CA ALA A 59 -5.35 -5.73 14.97
C ALA A 59 -6.73 -5.50 15.62
N TYR A 60 -7.82 -5.65 14.86
CA TYR A 60 -9.19 -5.64 15.40
C TYR A 60 -9.37 -6.74 16.44
N ARG A 61 -8.98 -7.97 16.10
CA ARG A 61 -9.14 -9.13 17.00
C ARG A 61 -8.38 -8.98 18.32
N VAL A 62 -7.13 -8.50 18.26
CA VAL A 62 -6.31 -8.24 19.46
C VAL A 62 -6.97 -7.17 20.35
N GLN A 63 -7.71 -6.25 19.77
CA GLN A 63 -8.46 -5.22 20.49
C GLN A 63 -9.84 -5.69 20.97
N GLY A 64 -10.17 -6.98 20.82
CA GLY A 64 -11.44 -7.56 21.26
C GLY A 64 -12.62 -7.26 20.33
N ILE A 65 -12.36 -6.78 19.12
CA ILE A 65 -13.38 -6.37 18.16
C ILE A 65 -13.68 -7.52 17.21
N TRP A 66 -14.92 -8.00 17.25
CA TRP A 66 -15.40 -9.11 16.41
C TRP A 66 -16.91 -9.00 16.19
N PRO A 67 -17.48 -9.38 15.02
CA PRO A 67 -16.81 -9.94 13.83
C PRO A 67 -16.15 -8.90 12.93
N VAL A 68 -15.12 -9.34 12.19
CA VAL A 68 -14.44 -8.54 11.17
C VAL A 68 -14.77 -9.10 9.78
N ARG A 69 -15.12 -8.22 8.84
CA ARG A 69 -15.40 -8.61 7.46
C ARG A 69 -14.27 -8.18 6.53
N ILE A 70 -13.66 -9.14 5.85
CA ILE A 70 -12.74 -8.87 4.74
C ILE A 70 -13.51 -8.96 3.42
N THR A 71 -13.36 -7.96 2.56
CA THR A 71 -14.01 -7.91 1.24
C THR A 71 -12.97 -7.58 0.18
N LEU A 72 -12.83 -8.42 -0.84
CA LEU A 72 -12.03 -8.11 -2.03
C LEU A 72 -12.89 -7.32 -3.02
N ARG A 73 -12.35 -6.21 -3.51
CA ARG A 73 -12.95 -5.31 -4.50
C ARG A 73 -12.03 -5.18 -5.70
N GLY A 74 -12.53 -4.62 -6.82
CA GLY A 74 -11.72 -4.34 -8.00
C GLY A 74 -10.62 -3.28 -7.76
N SER A 75 -10.68 -2.53 -6.66
CA SER A 75 -9.68 -1.52 -6.27
C SER A 75 -8.82 -1.94 -5.08
N GLY A 76 -8.75 -3.23 -4.75
CA GLY A 76 -8.01 -3.76 -3.59
C GLY A 76 -8.89 -4.48 -2.59
N GLY A 77 -8.38 -4.64 -1.36
CA GLY A 77 -9.11 -5.17 -0.22
C GLY A 77 -9.87 -4.11 0.58
N ALA A 78 -10.67 -4.54 1.51
CA ALA A 78 -11.20 -3.72 2.59
C ALA A 78 -11.52 -4.59 3.80
N CYS A 79 -10.97 -4.23 4.93
CA CYS A 79 -11.31 -4.80 6.23
C CYS A 79 -12.25 -3.82 6.96
N ALA A 80 -13.37 -4.31 7.47
CA ALA A 80 -14.35 -3.49 8.18
C ALA A 80 -14.87 -4.22 9.41
N ALA A 81 -14.98 -3.48 10.50
CA ALA A 81 -15.70 -3.85 11.70
C ALA A 81 -16.67 -2.73 12.07
N MET A 82 -17.78 -3.08 12.71
CA MET A 82 -18.74 -2.08 13.23
C MET A 82 -18.28 -1.68 14.63
N VAL A 83 -17.45 -0.63 14.70
CA VAL A 83 -16.94 -0.12 15.98
C VAL A 83 -16.75 1.38 15.88
N ASP A 84 -17.17 2.10 16.91
CA ASP A 84 -16.73 3.45 17.15
C ASP A 84 -15.29 3.45 17.66
N GLU A 85 -14.45 4.33 17.11
CA GLU A 85 -13.04 4.42 17.48
C GLU A 85 -12.90 5.16 18.80
N ASP A 86 -12.83 4.42 19.92
CA ASP A 86 -12.80 5.04 21.24
C ASP A 86 -11.43 5.59 21.65
N ARG A 87 -10.34 5.13 21.00
CA ARG A 87 -8.96 5.50 21.40
C ARG A 87 -8.05 5.70 20.19
N PRO A 88 -7.36 6.87 20.09
CA PRO A 88 -6.51 7.17 18.94
C PRO A 88 -5.34 6.20 18.76
N GLY A 89 -4.76 5.65 19.84
CA GLY A 89 -3.70 4.65 19.74
C GLY A 89 -4.18 3.34 19.15
N GLN A 90 -5.41 2.91 19.44
CA GLN A 90 -6.01 1.73 18.84
C GLN A 90 -6.32 1.94 17.37
N ALA A 91 -6.86 3.11 17.01
CA ALA A 91 -7.11 3.52 15.63
C ALA A 91 -5.80 3.53 14.81
N LEU A 92 -4.72 4.08 15.37
CA LEU A 92 -3.40 4.08 14.74
C LEU A 92 -2.85 2.67 14.53
N ALA A 93 -2.93 1.81 15.55
CA ALA A 93 -2.49 0.42 15.45
C ALA A 93 -3.24 -0.35 14.37
N ARG A 94 -4.57 -0.16 14.27
CA ARG A 94 -5.39 -0.75 13.21
C ARG A 94 -4.97 -0.25 11.83
N ALA A 95 -4.80 1.06 11.68
CA ALA A 95 -4.44 1.67 10.41
C ALA A 95 -3.05 1.22 9.91
N LEU A 96 -2.09 1.01 10.81
CA LEU A 96 -0.73 0.60 10.44
C LEU A 96 -0.55 -0.91 10.29
N ALA A 97 -1.48 -1.74 10.78
CA ALA A 97 -1.33 -3.19 10.80
C ALA A 97 -1.27 -3.82 9.40
N GLY A 98 -2.11 -3.38 8.46
CA GLY A 98 -2.06 -3.81 7.06
C GLY A 98 -0.74 -3.43 6.38
N PRO A 99 -0.38 -2.13 6.34
CA PRO A 99 0.91 -1.67 5.84
C PRO A 99 2.12 -2.38 6.45
N ALA A 100 2.11 -2.68 7.75
CA ALA A 100 3.20 -3.42 8.40
C ALA A 100 3.35 -4.84 7.83
N VAL A 101 2.25 -5.55 7.61
CA VAL A 101 2.27 -6.86 6.96
C VAL A 101 2.76 -6.75 5.51
N THR A 102 2.28 -5.76 4.77
CA THR A 102 2.75 -5.54 3.39
C THR A 102 4.24 -5.21 3.35
N ALA A 103 4.77 -4.44 4.30
CA ALA A 103 6.20 -4.16 4.40
C ALA A 103 7.03 -5.44 4.62
N LEU A 104 6.54 -6.38 5.43
CA LEU A 104 7.17 -7.69 5.60
C LEU A 104 7.12 -8.52 4.30
N VAL A 105 6.00 -8.49 3.58
CA VAL A 105 5.89 -9.14 2.27
C VAL A 105 6.86 -8.53 1.26
N VAL A 106 6.95 -7.21 1.19
CA VAL A 106 7.92 -6.49 0.32
C VAL A 106 9.35 -6.91 0.65
N LEU A 107 9.72 -6.97 1.93
CA LEU A 107 11.04 -7.43 2.36
C LEU A 107 11.30 -8.89 1.95
N ALA A 108 10.35 -9.78 2.17
CA ALA A 108 10.47 -11.19 1.78
C ALA A 108 10.64 -11.34 0.26
N LEU A 109 9.84 -10.63 -0.53
CA LEU A 109 9.94 -10.64 -2.00
C LEU A 109 11.24 -10.04 -2.48
N PHE A 110 11.77 -9.00 -1.83
CA PHE A 110 13.09 -8.45 -2.10
C PHE A 110 14.20 -9.48 -1.89
N VAL A 111 14.17 -10.19 -0.77
CA VAL A 111 15.12 -11.28 -0.47
C VAL A 111 14.99 -12.39 -1.51
N CYS A 112 13.78 -12.82 -1.85
CA CYS A 112 13.56 -13.82 -2.90
C CYS A 112 14.16 -13.38 -4.24
N TRP A 113 13.93 -12.14 -4.64
CA TRP A 113 14.38 -11.61 -5.91
C TRP A 113 15.90 -11.40 -5.97
N ARG A 114 16.51 -10.86 -4.90
CA ARG A 114 17.91 -10.36 -4.92
C ARG A 114 18.92 -11.31 -4.29
N VAL A 115 18.52 -12.07 -3.28
CA VAL A 115 19.44 -12.87 -2.47
C VAL A 115 19.41 -14.35 -2.87
N LEU A 116 18.22 -14.86 -3.22
CA LEU A 116 18.09 -16.28 -3.57
C LEU A 116 18.52 -16.54 -5.02
N ALA A 117 19.20 -17.66 -5.22
CA ALA A 117 19.60 -18.16 -6.55
C ALA A 117 18.39 -18.84 -7.24
N LEU A 118 17.43 -18.03 -7.69
CA LEU A 118 16.22 -18.51 -8.36
C LEU A 118 16.43 -18.68 -9.86
N PRO A 119 15.75 -19.65 -10.52
CA PRO A 119 15.62 -19.70 -11.98
C PRO A 119 15.11 -18.38 -12.55
N PRO A 120 15.45 -18.01 -13.81
CA PRO A 120 15.11 -16.70 -14.38
C PRO A 120 13.61 -16.36 -14.29
N LEU A 121 12.74 -17.31 -14.61
CA LEU A 121 11.29 -17.09 -14.54
C LEU A 121 10.80 -16.86 -13.08
N CYS A 122 11.28 -17.62 -12.12
CA CYS A 122 10.94 -17.45 -10.70
C CYS A 122 11.46 -16.09 -10.17
N ARG A 123 12.65 -15.69 -10.62
CA ARG A 123 13.22 -14.37 -10.28
C ARG A 123 12.37 -13.24 -10.86
N LEU A 124 11.89 -13.37 -12.09
CA LEU A 124 10.97 -12.41 -12.72
C LEU A 124 9.64 -12.33 -11.97
N ILE A 125 9.07 -13.47 -11.57
CA ILE A 125 7.85 -13.51 -10.74
C ILE A 125 8.07 -12.76 -9.42
N ALA A 126 9.17 -13.06 -8.71
CA ALA A 126 9.47 -12.39 -7.44
C ALA A 126 9.68 -10.88 -7.61
N ALA A 127 10.40 -10.44 -8.65
CA ALA A 127 10.60 -9.03 -8.98
C ALA A 127 9.29 -8.31 -9.28
N THR A 128 8.43 -8.93 -10.10
CA THR A 128 7.13 -8.37 -10.46
C THR A 128 6.24 -8.21 -9.22
N LEU A 129 6.15 -9.22 -8.37
CA LEU A 129 5.40 -9.17 -7.11
C LEU A 129 5.98 -8.15 -6.15
N PHE A 130 7.32 -8.03 -6.06
CA PHE A 130 7.98 -7.00 -5.26
C PHE A 130 7.55 -5.60 -5.68
N VAL A 131 7.58 -5.30 -6.98
CA VAL A 131 7.17 -3.97 -7.51
C VAL A 131 5.71 -3.69 -7.21
N PHE A 132 4.82 -4.65 -7.45
CA PHE A 132 3.39 -4.50 -7.15
C PHE A 132 3.13 -4.29 -5.65
N SER A 133 3.75 -5.11 -4.79
CA SER A 133 3.57 -4.99 -3.34
C SER A 133 4.18 -3.71 -2.78
N LEU A 134 5.29 -3.24 -3.34
CA LEU A 134 5.89 -1.95 -2.99
C LEU A 134 4.98 -0.78 -3.40
N ALA A 135 4.43 -0.82 -4.62
CA ALA A 135 3.47 0.18 -5.07
C ALA A 135 2.22 0.20 -4.19
N ASP A 136 1.68 -0.96 -3.85
CA ASP A 136 0.53 -1.10 -2.94
C ASP A 136 0.84 -0.52 -1.55
N LEU A 137 2.00 -0.85 -0.98
CA LEU A 137 2.47 -0.29 0.29
C LEU A 137 2.54 1.24 0.24
N LEU A 138 3.12 1.81 -0.81
CA LEU A 138 3.25 3.25 -0.98
C LEU A 138 1.89 3.92 -1.11
N PHE A 139 1.01 3.39 -1.97
CA PHE A 139 -0.34 3.95 -2.17
C PHE A 139 -1.19 3.87 -0.90
N ASN A 140 -1.12 2.76 -0.16
CA ASN A 140 -1.88 2.61 1.07
C ASN A 140 -1.34 3.45 2.22
N THR A 141 0.00 3.67 2.26
CA THR A 141 0.61 4.48 3.32
C THR A 141 0.47 5.98 3.07
N LEU A 142 0.29 6.39 1.80
CA LEU A 142 0.07 7.80 1.46
C LEU A 142 -1.39 8.20 1.73
N PRO A 143 -1.62 9.36 2.39
CA PRO A 143 -2.97 9.85 2.68
C PRO A 143 -3.61 10.51 1.44
N VAL A 144 -3.64 9.78 0.31
CA VAL A 144 -4.16 10.29 -1.00
C VAL A 144 -5.67 10.15 -1.15
N HIS A 145 -6.29 9.24 -0.40
CA HIS A 145 -7.71 8.92 -0.50
C HIS A 145 -8.31 8.66 0.89
N PRO A 146 -9.58 8.99 1.15
CA PRO A 146 -10.24 8.78 2.47
C PRO A 146 -10.18 7.36 2.99
N ARG A 147 -10.02 6.39 2.11
CA ARG A 147 -10.02 4.97 2.44
C ARG A 147 -8.61 4.35 2.54
N CYS A 148 -7.55 5.14 2.30
CA CYS A 148 -6.19 4.65 2.47
C CYS A 148 -5.82 4.60 3.94
N ASP A 149 -5.04 3.60 4.32
CA ASP A 149 -4.57 3.41 5.69
C ASP A 149 -3.75 4.59 6.19
N GLY A 150 -2.94 5.19 5.31
CA GLY A 150 -2.20 6.41 5.62
C GLY A 150 -3.09 7.59 6.02
N THR A 151 -4.30 7.70 5.44
CA THR A 151 -5.28 8.72 5.87
C THR A 151 -5.81 8.41 7.26
N HIS A 152 -6.13 7.15 7.55
CA HIS A 152 -6.57 6.72 8.87
C HIS A 152 -5.45 6.84 9.91
N ALA A 153 -4.22 6.47 9.56
CA ALA A 153 -3.06 6.63 10.43
C ALA A 153 -2.78 8.10 10.76
N LEU A 154 -2.81 8.97 9.74
CA LEU A 154 -2.64 10.41 9.94
C LEU A 154 -3.75 10.99 10.83
N ARG A 155 -5.02 10.61 10.59
CA ARG A 155 -6.14 11.03 11.43
C ARG A 155 -5.93 10.63 12.89
N ALA A 156 -5.52 9.37 13.12
CA ALA A 156 -5.24 8.87 14.47
C ALA A 156 -4.06 9.60 15.15
N LEU A 157 -2.99 9.91 14.40
CA LEU A 157 -1.86 10.70 14.89
C LEU A 157 -2.28 12.13 15.27
N LEU A 158 -3.06 12.79 14.42
CA LEU A 158 -3.58 14.12 14.72
C LEU A 158 -4.50 14.09 15.94
N TRP A 159 -5.30 13.05 16.09
CA TRP A 159 -6.14 12.86 17.27
C TRP A 159 -5.31 12.68 18.56
N LEU A 160 -4.23 11.88 18.51
CA LEU A 160 -3.29 11.74 19.62
C LEU A 160 -2.70 13.09 20.08
N VAL A 161 -2.35 13.94 19.11
CA VAL A 161 -1.68 15.23 19.38
C VAL A 161 -2.68 16.30 19.83
N TRP A 162 -3.80 16.42 19.14
CA TRP A 162 -4.78 17.48 19.41
C TRP A 162 -5.78 17.11 20.49
N ARG A 163 -5.76 15.86 20.95
CA ARG A 163 -6.72 15.30 21.91
C ARG A 163 -8.19 15.48 21.49
N ARG A 164 -8.41 15.68 20.20
CA ARG A 164 -9.73 15.80 19.55
C ARG A 164 -9.68 15.08 18.21
N GLU A 165 -10.73 14.34 17.91
CA GLU A 165 -10.81 13.62 16.64
C GLU A 165 -10.97 14.63 15.48
N PRO A 166 -10.01 14.68 14.53
CA PRO A 166 -10.10 15.58 13.38
C PRO A 166 -11.16 15.08 12.40
N ALA A 167 -11.89 16.00 11.80
CA ALA A 167 -12.84 15.66 10.75
C ALA A 167 -12.09 15.01 9.56
N PRO A 168 -12.54 13.88 9.01
CA PRO A 168 -11.86 13.16 7.93
C PRO A 168 -11.52 14.03 6.71
N PHE A 169 -12.41 14.95 6.37
CA PHE A 169 -12.24 15.83 5.21
C PHE A 169 -11.14 16.90 5.37
N ALA A 170 -10.92 17.42 6.58
CA ALA A 170 -9.86 18.42 6.80
C ALA A 170 -8.47 17.83 6.53
N VAL A 171 -8.24 16.56 6.87
CA VAL A 171 -6.99 15.86 6.58
C VAL A 171 -6.78 15.69 5.07
N LEU A 172 -7.82 15.35 4.32
CA LEU A 172 -7.76 15.15 2.87
C LEU A 172 -7.45 16.42 2.08
N TYR A 173 -8.10 17.54 2.42
CA TYR A 173 -7.87 18.80 1.70
C TYR A 173 -6.45 19.33 1.87
N LEU A 174 -5.83 19.11 3.03
CA LEU A 174 -4.47 19.56 3.31
C LEU A 174 -3.40 18.67 2.65
N TRP A 175 -3.68 17.37 2.49
CA TRP A 175 -2.68 16.38 2.09
C TRP A 175 -2.75 15.94 0.65
N ARG A 176 -3.91 16.06 0.02
CA ARG A 176 -4.13 15.56 -1.34
C ARG A 176 -3.10 16.09 -2.37
N PRO A 177 -2.80 17.40 -2.45
CA PRO A 177 -1.80 17.88 -3.39
C PRO A 177 -0.39 17.39 -3.08
N LEU A 178 -0.02 17.28 -1.79
CA LEU A 178 1.30 16.79 -1.38
C LEU A 178 1.44 15.30 -1.61
N ALA A 179 0.40 14.52 -1.33
CA ALA A 179 0.40 13.09 -1.55
C ALA A 179 0.41 12.76 -3.05
N LEU A 180 -0.31 13.52 -3.89
CA LEU A 180 -0.23 13.39 -5.34
C LEU A 180 1.15 13.76 -5.87
N ALA A 181 1.77 14.82 -5.36
CA ALA A 181 3.13 15.20 -5.73
C ALA A 181 4.15 14.11 -5.30
N ALA A 182 4.02 13.55 -4.10
CA ALA A 182 4.87 12.47 -3.62
C ALA A 182 4.69 11.19 -4.45
N ALA A 183 3.45 10.82 -4.81
CA ALA A 183 3.16 9.68 -5.68
C ALA A 183 3.75 9.89 -7.08
N PHE A 184 3.65 11.10 -7.63
CA PHE A 184 4.22 11.46 -8.93
C PHE A 184 5.75 11.41 -8.93
N LEU A 185 6.39 11.86 -7.85
CA LEU A 185 7.85 11.78 -7.68
C LEU A 185 8.36 10.37 -7.40
N ALA A 186 7.56 9.50 -6.80
CA ALA A 186 7.91 8.11 -6.54
C ALA A 186 7.71 7.18 -7.74
N ALA A 187 6.84 7.53 -8.69
CA ALA A 187 6.53 6.71 -9.86
C ALA A 187 7.76 6.43 -10.76
N PRO A 188 8.62 7.41 -11.11
CA PRO A 188 9.79 7.16 -11.95
C PRO A 188 10.79 6.16 -11.35
N PRO A 189 11.19 6.23 -10.05
CA PRO A 189 12.07 5.23 -9.46
C PRO A 189 11.43 3.83 -9.40
N VAL A 190 10.12 3.72 -9.17
CA VAL A 190 9.43 2.42 -9.19
C VAL A 190 9.45 1.82 -10.60
N VAL A 191 9.18 2.63 -11.62
CA VAL A 191 9.26 2.22 -13.03
C VAL A 191 10.70 1.90 -13.44
N ALA A 192 11.68 2.68 -12.98
CA ALA A 192 13.09 2.44 -13.23
C ALA A 192 13.56 1.11 -12.61
N VAL A 193 13.14 0.79 -11.37
CA VAL A 193 13.44 -0.51 -10.73
C VAL A 193 12.80 -1.67 -11.51
N ALA A 194 11.61 -1.50 -12.05
CA ALA A 194 10.96 -2.51 -12.89
C ALA A 194 11.65 -2.68 -14.24
N GLY A 195 12.16 -1.60 -14.84
CA GLY A 195 12.90 -1.62 -16.13
C GLY A 195 14.36 -2.06 -16.01
N PHE A 196 14.93 -2.03 -14.81
CA PHE A 196 16.37 -2.23 -14.57
C PHE A 196 16.76 -3.69 -14.28
N GLN A 197 16.20 -4.66 -14.97
CA GLN A 197 16.59 -6.07 -14.80
C GLN A 197 18.06 -6.36 -15.28
N ALA A 198 18.70 -5.44 -15.98
CA ALA A 198 20.05 -5.59 -16.51
C ALA A 198 21.11 -4.66 -15.90
N ALA A 199 20.75 -3.74 -15.00
CA ALA A 199 21.67 -2.74 -14.50
C ALA A 199 22.05 -2.92 -13.02
N ASP A 200 23.13 -2.29 -12.64
CA ASP A 200 23.83 -2.34 -11.37
C ASP A 200 22.87 -2.38 -10.15
N PRO A 201 23.02 -3.40 -9.28
CA PRO A 201 22.20 -3.55 -8.07
C PRO A 201 22.26 -2.35 -7.12
N THR A 202 23.34 -1.58 -7.16
CA THR A 202 23.53 -0.40 -6.34
C THR A 202 22.54 0.70 -6.71
N ILE A 203 22.34 0.93 -8.02
CA ILE A 203 21.41 1.94 -8.52
C ILE A 203 19.95 1.58 -8.17
N ALA A 204 19.57 0.29 -8.29
CA ALA A 204 18.26 -0.19 -7.91
C ALA A 204 17.99 0.04 -6.40
N THR A 205 18.98 -0.27 -5.56
CA THR A 205 18.88 -0.08 -4.10
C THR A 205 18.80 1.40 -3.72
N VAL A 206 19.64 2.25 -4.30
CA VAL A 206 19.61 3.71 -4.05
C VAL A 206 18.29 4.32 -4.52
N SER A 207 17.79 3.91 -5.69
CA SER A 207 16.49 4.39 -6.19
C SER A 207 15.34 3.95 -5.30
N MET A 208 15.36 2.74 -4.75
CA MET A 208 14.35 2.25 -3.82
C MET A 208 14.39 3.00 -2.49
N VAL A 209 15.58 3.18 -1.90
CA VAL A 209 15.74 3.94 -0.65
C VAL A 209 15.33 5.40 -0.86
N GLY A 210 15.70 5.98 -1.99
CA GLY A 210 15.28 7.33 -2.37
C GLY A 210 13.77 7.47 -2.52
N ALA A 211 13.10 6.49 -3.15
CA ALA A 211 11.64 6.47 -3.29
C ALA A 211 10.94 6.35 -1.92
N LEU A 212 11.42 5.46 -1.05
CA LEU A 212 10.88 5.31 0.32
C LEU A 212 11.09 6.58 1.15
N ALA A 213 12.26 7.22 1.05
CA ALA A 213 12.54 8.49 1.74
C ALA A 213 11.64 9.62 1.21
N LEU A 214 11.48 9.75 -0.11
CA LEU A 214 10.59 10.73 -0.72
C LEU A 214 9.12 10.53 -0.34
N CYS A 215 8.68 9.30 -0.14
CA CYS A 215 7.32 9.01 0.32
C CYS A 215 7.12 9.31 1.82
N ALA A 216 8.16 9.17 2.65
CA ALA A 216 8.08 9.40 4.09
C ALA A 216 8.25 10.89 4.47
N VAL A 217 9.10 11.63 3.76
CA VAL A 217 9.45 13.02 4.10
C VAL A 217 8.26 13.99 4.04
N PRO A 218 7.42 14.03 2.99
CA PRO A 218 6.31 14.96 2.94
C PRO A 218 5.29 14.77 4.06
N PRO A 219 4.81 13.56 4.39
CA PRO A 219 3.92 13.34 5.51
C PRO A 219 4.52 13.79 6.85
N LEU A 220 5.80 13.51 7.08
CA LEU A 220 6.49 13.93 8.31
C LEU A 220 6.68 15.44 8.38
N ALA A 221 7.04 16.08 7.27
CA ALA A 221 7.22 17.54 7.21
C ALA A 221 5.91 18.30 7.46
N VAL A 222 4.80 17.83 6.90
CA VAL A 222 3.49 18.48 7.12
C VAL A 222 2.94 18.13 8.50
N ALA A 223 3.12 16.92 9.00
CA ALA A 223 2.82 16.61 10.40
C ALA A 223 3.57 17.57 11.34
N GLY A 224 4.87 17.77 11.12
CA GLY A 224 5.67 18.74 11.87
C GLY A 224 5.21 20.20 11.68
N TRP A 225 4.73 20.59 10.49
CA TRP A 225 4.18 21.91 10.25
C TRP A 225 2.82 22.10 10.93
N LEU A 226 1.92 21.13 10.85
CA LEU A 226 0.63 21.13 11.54
C LEU A 226 0.81 21.15 13.07
N LEU A 227 1.78 20.41 13.59
CA LEU A 227 2.13 20.41 15.00
C LEU A 227 2.61 21.78 15.49
N ARG A 228 3.39 22.50 14.68
CA ARG A 228 3.89 23.85 15.00
C ARG A 228 2.83 24.94 14.91
N ARG A 229 1.90 24.82 13.98
CA ARG A 229 0.76 25.72 13.87
C ARG A 229 -0.41 25.16 14.68
N ARG A 230 -0.41 25.29 16.00
CA ARG A 230 -1.59 25.03 16.87
C ARG A 230 -2.79 25.79 16.29
N ALA A 231 -3.49 25.18 15.31
CA ALA A 231 -4.09 25.92 14.26
C ALA A 231 -5.59 26.13 14.42
N PRO A 232 -6.11 27.20 13.83
CA PRO A 232 -7.54 27.53 13.76
C PRO A 232 -8.33 26.68 12.75
N LEU A 233 -7.88 25.47 12.40
CA LEU A 233 -8.51 24.61 11.40
C LEU A 233 -9.59 23.66 11.97
N LEU A 234 -9.83 23.72 13.26
CA LEU A 234 -10.94 22.98 13.87
C LEU A 234 -12.19 23.86 13.85
N PRO A 235 -13.34 23.39 13.34
CA PRO A 235 -14.59 24.08 13.54
C PRO A 235 -14.75 24.30 15.05
N ARG A 236 -14.99 25.55 15.46
CA ARG A 236 -15.38 25.85 16.82
C ARG A 236 -16.59 24.97 17.14
N ALA A 237 -16.49 24.12 18.17
CA ALA A 237 -17.61 23.40 18.67
C ALA A 237 -18.75 24.41 18.86
N ALA A 238 -19.87 24.20 18.16
CA ALA A 238 -21.07 24.97 18.39
C ALA A 238 -21.40 24.79 19.88
N SER A 239 -21.29 25.88 20.62
CA SER A 239 -21.77 25.94 22.00
C SER A 239 -23.28 25.79 21.92
N HIS A 240 -23.80 24.58 22.12
CA HIS A 240 -25.19 24.39 22.42
C HIS A 240 -25.40 24.97 23.82
N GLY A 241 -25.94 26.22 23.85
CA GLY A 241 -26.57 26.80 25.01
C GLY A 241 -27.93 26.17 25.25
#